data_6d01791cde30a852f78e1824c708d930
#
_entry.id   6d01791cde30a852f78e1824c708d930
#
_cell.length_a   1.000
_cell.length_b   1.000
_cell.length_c   1.000
_cell.angle_alpha   90.00
_cell.angle_beta   90.00
_cell.angle_gamma   90.00
#
_symmetry.space_group_name_H-M   'P 1'
#
loop_
_entity.id
_entity.type
_entity.pdbx_description
1 polymer ?
#
loop_
_entity_poly.entity_id
_entity_poly.type
_entity_poly.pdbx_seq_one_letter_code
_entity_poly.pdbx_strand_id
1 'polypeptide(L)'
;MGPADGERNGSITRILVDDHRRLERLLESAIDRGGRVERKSYDGFRAGLLRHIGIEEKILLPAALRQRGGEPLPIAAKLRLDHGAIAALLMPTPTSRVLATLHSVLEKHNLLEEGPEGLYYTCDTLLGEDIDQLVIRLRAAPEVTVLPCSDTPAVLGAVRRAVERAGFELPSDFPG
;
A
#
# COMPACT_ATOMS: atom_id res chain seq x y z
N MET A 1 22.89 23.09 -20.41
CA MET A 1 22.27 23.34 -19.12
C MET A 1 21.01 22.51 -19.10
N GLY A 2 21.10 21.30 -18.48
CA GLY A 2 19.98 20.37 -18.37
C GLY A 2 18.91 20.88 -17.40
N PRO A 3 17.64 20.39 -17.49
CA PRO A 3 16.61 20.80 -16.56
C PRO A 3 17.01 20.46 -15.12
N ALA A 4 16.69 21.36 -14.22
CA ALA A 4 17.13 21.37 -12.84
C ALA A 4 16.83 20.03 -12.12
N ASP A 5 17.84 19.47 -11.45
CA ASP A 5 17.77 18.22 -10.67
C ASP A 5 16.66 18.18 -9.60
N GLY A 6 16.10 19.33 -9.22
CA GLY A 6 15.03 19.44 -8.24
C GLY A 6 13.63 19.01 -8.69
N GLU A 7 13.34 19.01 -10.01
CA GLU A 7 12.02 18.60 -10.52
C GLU A 7 11.90 17.10 -10.79
N ARG A 8 13.01 16.39 -10.96
CA ARG A 8 13.03 14.95 -11.17
C ARG A 8 12.94 14.16 -9.87
N ASN A 9 13.55 14.68 -8.81
CA ASN A 9 13.63 14.02 -7.50
C ASN A 9 12.31 14.00 -6.70
N GLY A 10 11.19 14.25 -7.26
CA GLY A 10 9.89 14.20 -6.58
C GLY A 10 8.86 13.41 -7.38
N SER A 11 9.24 12.81 -8.52
CA SER A 11 8.27 12.21 -9.43
C SER A 11 7.60 10.97 -8.86
N ILE A 12 8.37 10.05 -8.24
CA ILE A 12 7.84 8.83 -7.61
C ILE A 12 7.08 9.21 -6.35
N THR A 13 7.71 10.00 -5.46
CA THR A 13 7.09 10.49 -4.23
C THR A 13 5.74 11.15 -4.54
N ARG A 14 5.71 12.10 -5.47
CA ARG A 14 4.46 12.79 -5.82
C ARG A 14 3.39 11.83 -6.33
N ILE A 15 3.71 10.91 -7.24
CA ILE A 15 2.74 9.98 -7.83
C ILE A 15 2.16 9.06 -6.76
N LEU A 16 2.98 8.49 -5.89
CA LEU A 16 2.54 7.50 -4.91
C LEU A 16 1.87 8.15 -3.70
N VAL A 17 2.34 9.31 -3.26
CA VAL A 17 1.64 10.11 -2.24
C VAL A 17 0.28 10.58 -2.73
N ASP A 18 0.17 11.06 -3.97
CA ASP A 18 -1.12 11.45 -4.56
C ASP A 18 -2.07 10.23 -4.64
N ASP A 19 -1.53 9.05 -4.91
CA ASP A 19 -2.31 7.80 -4.91
C ASP A 19 -2.78 7.42 -3.50
N HIS A 20 -1.95 7.56 -2.45
CA HIS A 20 -2.38 7.42 -1.05
C HIS A 20 -3.55 8.35 -0.72
N ARG A 21 -3.46 9.63 -1.08
CA ARG A 21 -4.56 10.60 -0.85
C ARG A 21 -5.83 10.23 -1.63
N ARG A 22 -5.68 9.66 -2.82
CA ARG A 22 -6.81 9.16 -3.61
C ARG A 22 -7.46 7.96 -2.91
N LEU A 23 -6.67 7.01 -2.42
CA LEU A 23 -7.14 5.82 -1.71
C LEU A 23 -7.84 6.18 -0.39
N GLU A 24 -7.28 7.14 0.37
CA GLU A 24 -7.90 7.65 1.58
C GLU A 24 -9.30 8.21 1.30
N ARG A 25 -9.44 9.09 0.28
CA ARG A 25 -10.76 9.60 -0.14
C ARG A 25 -11.73 8.51 -0.59
N LEU A 26 -11.24 7.47 -1.26
CA LEU A 26 -12.07 6.33 -1.66
C LEU A 26 -12.60 5.57 -0.42
N LEU A 27 -11.75 5.34 0.56
CA LEU A 27 -12.15 4.68 1.80
C LEU A 27 -13.16 5.54 2.59
N GLU A 28 -12.90 6.83 2.73
CA GLU A 28 -13.82 7.76 3.38
C GLU A 28 -15.17 7.80 2.68
N SER A 29 -15.19 7.85 1.34
CA SER A 29 -16.42 7.87 0.54
C SER A 29 -17.21 6.56 0.61
N ALA A 30 -16.54 5.47 0.95
CA ALA A 30 -17.18 4.17 1.10
C ALA A 30 -17.94 4.02 2.44
N ILE A 31 -17.72 4.92 3.41
CA ILE A 31 -18.31 4.85 4.74
C ILE A 31 -19.33 5.97 4.89
N ASP A 32 -20.61 5.63 5.11
CA ASP A 32 -21.64 6.62 5.35
C ASP A 32 -21.53 7.25 6.77
N ARG A 33 -22.30 8.31 7.02
CA ARG A 33 -22.34 9.01 8.32
C ARG A 33 -22.75 8.11 9.50
N GLY A 34 -23.41 6.99 9.23
CA GLY A 34 -23.79 5.98 10.22
C GLY A 34 -22.78 4.87 10.40
N GLY A 35 -21.63 4.95 9.72
CA GLY A 35 -20.56 3.93 9.77
C GLY A 35 -20.88 2.68 8.94
N ARG A 36 -21.90 2.71 8.08
CA ARG A 36 -22.17 1.63 7.13
C ARG A 36 -21.27 1.74 5.92
N VAL A 37 -20.79 0.59 5.45
CA VAL A 37 -19.93 0.51 4.29
C VAL A 37 -20.75 0.25 3.02
N GLU A 38 -20.62 1.15 2.05
CA GLU A 38 -21.14 0.95 0.70
C GLU A 38 -20.21 0.01 -0.06
N ARG A 39 -20.73 -1.16 -0.43
CA ARG A 39 -19.94 -2.28 -0.95
C ARG A 39 -19.17 -1.94 -2.20
N LYS A 40 -19.79 -1.29 -3.17
CA LYS A 40 -19.18 -0.99 -4.47
C LYS A 40 -18.01 0.00 -4.32
N SER A 41 -18.18 1.03 -3.51
CA SER A 41 -17.13 2.03 -3.22
C SER A 41 -15.98 1.40 -2.45
N TYR A 42 -16.28 0.52 -1.48
CA TYR A 42 -15.26 -0.21 -0.75
C TYR A 42 -14.48 -1.19 -1.64
N ASP A 43 -15.14 -1.90 -2.56
CA ASP A 43 -14.45 -2.76 -3.52
C ASP A 43 -13.56 -1.94 -4.47
N GLY A 44 -13.96 -0.72 -4.82
CA GLY A 44 -13.12 0.24 -5.55
C GLY A 44 -11.86 0.63 -4.77
N PHE A 45 -11.99 0.91 -3.47
CA PHE A 45 -10.86 1.14 -2.58
C PHE A 45 -9.94 -0.08 -2.49
N ARG A 46 -10.48 -1.29 -2.27
CA ARG A 46 -9.72 -2.54 -2.21
C ARG A 46 -8.91 -2.78 -3.49
N ALA A 47 -9.54 -2.62 -4.63
CA ALA A 47 -8.90 -2.78 -5.93
C ALA A 47 -7.76 -1.77 -6.12
N GLY A 48 -8.01 -0.52 -5.77
CA GLY A 48 -7.00 0.55 -5.83
C GLY A 48 -5.82 0.29 -4.92
N LEU A 49 -6.06 -0.11 -3.67
CA LEU A 49 -4.99 -0.39 -2.70
C LEU A 49 -4.14 -1.61 -3.10
N LEU A 50 -4.78 -2.69 -3.57
CA LEU A 50 -4.04 -3.85 -4.08
C LEU A 50 -3.23 -3.53 -5.35
N ARG A 51 -3.75 -2.64 -6.21
CA ARG A 51 -3.00 -2.14 -7.36
C ARG A 51 -1.77 -1.34 -6.91
N HIS A 52 -1.94 -0.47 -5.93
CA HIS A 52 -0.88 0.35 -5.34
C HIS A 52 0.24 -0.54 -4.77
N ILE A 53 -0.09 -1.48 -3.89
CA ILE A 53 0.86 -2.48 -3.37
C ILE A 53 1.54 -3.25 -4.51
N GLY A 54 0.77 -3.64 -5.53
CA GLY A 54 1.31 -4.31 -6.71
C GLY A 54 2.33 -3.47 -7.50
N ILE A 55 2.15 -2.17 -7.56
CA ILE A 55 3.11 -1.23 -8.15
C ILE A 55 4.42 -1.26 -7.36
N GLU A 56 4.35 -1.19 -6.06
CA GLU A 56 5.55 -1.19 -5.21
C GLU A 56 6.29 -2.53 -5.25
N GLU A 57 5.58 -3.63 -5.07
CA GLU A 57 6.18 -4.97 -5.03
C GLU A 57 6.73 -5.44 -6.38
N LYS A 58 6.09 -5.09 -7.50
CA LYS A 58 6.42 -5.63 -8.82
C LYS A 58 7.20 -4.66 -9.70
N ILE A 59 7.18 -3.37 -9.39
CA ILE A 59 7.82 -2.35 -10.23
C ILE A 59 8.87 -1.58 -9.43
N LEU A 60 8.50 -0.95 -8.31
CA LEU A 60 9.36 -0.03 -7.58
C LEU A 60 10.49 -0.75 -6.83
N LEU A 61 10.16 -1.69 -5.95
CA LEU A 61 11.16 -2.46 -5.18
C LEU A 61 12.12 -3.25 -6.08
N PRO A 62 11.67 -3.92 -7.17
CA PRO A 62 12.56 -4.55 -8.12
C PRO A 62 13.46 -3.57 -8.90
N ALA A 63 13.00 -2.35 -9.18
CA ALA A 63 13.83 -1.32 -9.80
C ALA A 63 14.95 -0.88 -8.84
N ALA A 64 14.60 -0.59 -7.59
CA ALA A 64 15.57 -0.26 -6.55
C ALA A 64 16.61 -1.37 -6.32
N LEU A 65 16.14 -2.64 -6.27
CA LEU A 65 17.02 -3.81 -6.13
C LEU A 65 18.06 -3.89 -7.26
N ARG A 66 17.62 -3.70 -8.52
CA ARG A 66 18.53 -3.72 -9.68
C ARG A 66 19.55 -2.59 -9.60
N GLN A 67 19.13 -1.38 -9.26
CA GLN A 67 20.00 -0.22 -9.15
C GLN A 67 21.05 -0.37 -8.04
N ARG A 68 20.75 -1.17 -7.03
CA ARG A 68 21.65 -1.51 -5.93
C ARG A 68 22.49 -2.79 -6.20
N GLY A 69 22.56 -3.25 -7.44
CA GLY A 69 23.35 -4.44 -7.79
C GLY A 69 22.85 -5.76 -7.20
N GLY A 70 21.55 -5.85 -6.89
CA GLY A 70 20.91 -7.01 -6.28
C GLY A 70 20.77 -6.95 -4.74
N GLU A 71 21.23 -5.87 -4.12
CA GLU A 71 21.07 -5.62 -2.68
C GLU A 71 19.68 -5.02 -2.39
N PRO A 72 18.82 -5.65 -1.58
CA PRO A 72 17.51 -5.10 -1.25
C PRO A 72 17.65 -3.83 -0.39
N LEU A 73 16.66 -2.95 -0.47
CA LEU A 73 16.55 -1.85 0.48
C LEU A 73 16.34 -2.40 1.90
N PRO A 74 16.97 -1.82 2.93
CA PRO A 74 16.81 -2.27 4.33
C PRO A 74 15.35 -2.34 4.78
N ILE A 75 14.52 -1.42 4.29
CA ILE A 75 13.08 -1.35 4.62
C ILE A 75 12.22 -2.39 3.87
N ALA A 76 12.72 -2.98 2.77
CA ALA A 76 11.92 -3.82 1.87
C ALA A 76 11.28 -5.03 2.57
N ALA A 77 11.98 -5.67 3.52
CA ALA A 77 11.45 -6.81 4.25
C ALA A 77 10.25 -6.41 5.13
N LYS A 78 10.34 -5.27 5.81
CA LYS A 78 9.24 -4.74 6.63
C LYS A 78 8.04 -4.36 5.79
N LEU A 79 8.25 -3.65 4.68
CA LEU A 79 7.18 -3.26 3.76
C LEU A 79 6.40 -4.48 3.23
N ARG A 80 7.10 -5.56 2.86
CA ARG A 80 6.45 -6.81 2.41
C ARG A 80 5.59 -7.45 3.48
N LEU A 81 6.01 -7.43 4.74
CA LEU A 81 5.19 -7.91 5.85
C LEU A 81 3.94 -7.05 6.03
N ASP A 82 4.08 -5.74 5.96
CA ASP A 82 2.96 -4.80 6.07
C ASP A 82 1.98 -4.97 4.91
N HIS A 83 2.47 -5.07 3.67
CA HIS A 83 1.65 -5.37 2.49
C HIS A 83 0.86 -6.67 2.66
N GLY A 84 1.49 -7.70 3.22
CA GLY A 84 0.82 -8.96 3.55
C GLY A 84 -0.30 -8.79 4.58
N ALA A 85 -0.08 -7.99 5.63
CA ALA A 85 -1.08 -7.68 6.64
C ALA A 85 -2.23 -6.85 6.06
N ILE A 86 -1.92 -5.81 5.27
CA ILE A 86 -2.90 -4.97 4.59
C ILE A 86 -3.76 -5.81 3.64
N ALA A 87 -3.14 -6.60 2.77
CA ALA A 87 -3.86 -7.46 1.82
C ALA A 87 -4.77 -8.46 2.54
N ALA A 88 -4.33 -9.03 3.66
CA ALA A 88 -5.12 -9.93 4.47
C ALA A 88 -6.33 -9.20 5.10
N LEU A 89 -6.16 -7.99 5.63
CA LEU A 89 -7.24 -7.16 6.20
C LEU A 89 -8.29 -6.74 5.17
N LEU A 90 -7.99 -6.79 3.88
CA LEU A 90 -8.96 -6.53 2.80
C LEU A 90 -9.84 -7.75 2.48
N MET A 91 -9.58 -8.93 3.05
CA MET A 91 -10.33 -10.15 2.74
C MET A 91 -11.65 -10.28 3.48
N PRO A 92 -11.77 -9.97 4.80
CA PRO A 92 -13.02 -10.11 5.54
C PRO A 92 -14.04 -9.01 5.21
N THR A 93 -15.25 -9.20 5.67
CA THR A 93 -16.29 -8.16 5.61
C THR A 93 -15.82 -6.91 6.37
N PRO A 94 -15.94 -5.72 5.78
CA PRO A 94 -15.47 -4.47 6.39
C PRO A 94 -16.37 -4.05 7.55
N THR A 95 -16.12 -4.58 8.72
CA THR A 95 -16.69 -4.10 9.97
C THR A 95 -15.92 -2.89 10.50
N SER A 96 -16.51 -2.13 11.41
CA SER A 96 -15.81 -1.01 12.06
C SER A 96 -14.47 -1.43 12.69
N ARG A 97 -14.38 -2.66 13.20
CA ARG A 97 -13.14 -3.22 13.77
C ARG A 97 -12.10 -3.49 12.70
N VAL A 98 -12.48 -4.15 11.63
CA VAL A 98 -11.59 -4.42 10.50
C VAL A 98 -11.05 -3.11 9.92
N LEU A 99 -11.94 -2.13 9.73
CA LEU A 99 -11.55 -0.82 9.19
C LEU A 99 -10.63 -0.04 10.13
N ALA A 100 -10.90 -0.04 11.45
CA ALA A 100 -10.03 0.61 12.43
C ALA A 100 -8.63 -0.04 12.46
N THR A 101 -8.56 -1.37 12.40
CA THR A 101 -7.28 -2.08 12.33
C THR A 101 -6.54 -1.75 11.04
N LEU A 102 -7.24 -1.80 9.90
CA LEU A 102 -6.67 -1.44 8.60
C LEU A 102 -6.11 -0.02 8.60
N HIS A 103 -6.88 0.95 9.11
CA HIS A 103 -6.44 2.34 9.21
C HIS A 103 -5.17 2.47 10.05
N SER A 104 -5.13 1.84 11.24
CA SER A 104 -3.94 1.87 12.11
C SER A 104 -2.69 1.25 11.46
N VAL A 105 -2.87 0.20 10.66
CA VAL A 105 -1.77 -0.41 9.90
C VAL A 105 -1.31 0.52 8.79
N LEU A 106 -2.24 1.10 8.02
CA LEU A 106 -1.93 2.03 6.93
C LEU A 106 -1.21 3.28 7.42
N GLU A 107 -1.63 3.88 8.54
CA GLU A 107 -0.95 5.05 9.10
C GLU A 107 0.55 4.78 9.37
N LYS A 108 0.85 3.67 10.02
CA LYS A 108 2.24 3.29 10.35
C LYS A 108 3.03 2.90 9.09
N HIS A 109 2.39 2.22 8.16
CA HIS A 109 2.97 1.82 6.90
C HIS A 109 3.33 3.03 6.03
N ASN A 110 2.39 3.94 5.83
CA ASN A 110 2.60 5.15 5.02
C ASN A 110 3.76 6.01 5.56
N LEU A 111 3.96 6.06 6.89
CA LEU A 111 5.11 6.75 7.48
C LEU A 111 6.47 6.17 7.03
N LEU A 112 6.53 4.85 6.80
CA LEU A 112 7.74 4.19 6.30
C LEU A 112 7.99 4.51 4.81
N GLU A 113 6.97 4.82 4.08
CA GLU A 113 7.05 5.10 2.65
C GLU A 113 7.23 6.58 2.33
N GLU A 114 6.42 7.43 2.97
CA GLU A 114 6.38 8.88 2.74
C GLU A 114 7.37 9.67 3.61
N GLY A 115 7.88 9.06 4.69
CA GLY A 115 8.73 9.73 5.66
C GLY A 115 10.08 10.20 5.10
N PRO A 116 10.80 11.07 5.84
CA PRO A 116 12.19 11.40 5.51
C PRO A 116 13.00 10.11 5.39
N GLU A 117 13.74 9.94 4.29
CA GLU A 117 14.47 8.70 3.99
C GLU A 117 13.57 7.46 3.80
N GLY A 118 12.25 7.65 3.63
CA GLY A 118 11.30 6.58 3.33
C GLY A 118 11.50 5.99 1.93
N LEU A 119 10.65 5.01 1.60
CA LEU A 119 10.76 4.28 0.34
C LEU A 119 10.79 5.21 -0.88
N TYR A 120 9.85 6.16 -0.95
CA TYR A 120 9.67 6.99 -2.15
C TYR A 120 10.83 7.95 -2.35
N TYR A 121 11.25 8.65 -1.29
CA TYR A 121 12.42 9.53 -1.35
C TYR A 121 13.70 8.77 -1.72
N THR A 122 13.90 7.58 -1.13
CA THR A 122 15.04 6.73 -1.43
C THR A 122 15.05 6.30 -2.90
N CYS A 123 13.87 5.94 -3.45
CA CYS A 123 13.74 5.57 -4.85
C CYS A 123 13.94 6.76 -5.81
N ASP A 124 13.40 7.94 -5.50
CA ASP A 124 13.64 9.15 -6.28
C ASP A 124 15.14 9.48 -6.38
N THR A 125 15.86 9.34 -5.26
CA THR A 125 17.30 9.61 -5.21
C THR A 125 18.11 8.54 -5.96
N LEU A 126 17.74 7.26 -5.78
CA LEU A 126 18.48 6.12 -6.30
C LEU A 126 18.33 5.93 -7.81
N LEU A 127 17.15 6.21 -8.35
CA LEU A 127 16.79 5.83 -9.73
C LEU A 127 17.16 6.92 -10.77
N GLY A 128 17.39 8.16 -10.34
CA GLY A 128 18.00 9.20 -11.16
C GLY A 128 17.46 9.28 -12.60
N GLU A 129 18.29 8.94 -13.58
CA GLU A 129 17.98 9.02 -15.01
C GLU A 129 16.94 7.98 -15.46
N ASP A 130 16.75 6.88 -14.74
CA ASP A 130 15.78 5.83 -15.07
C ASP A 130 14.34 6.17 -14.61
N ILE A 131 14.16 7.28 -13.95
CA ILE A 131 12.89 7.65 -13.30
C ILE A 131 11.75 7.81 -14.31
N ASP A 132 12.01 8.37 -15.48
CA ASP A 132 10.98 8.62 -16.50
C ASP A 132 10.39 7.31 -17.04
N GLN A 133 11.25 6.32 -17.31
CA GLN A 133 10.82 4.99 -17.74
C GLN A 133 10.04 4.27 -16.64
N LEU A 134 10.46 4.44 -15.40
CA LEU A 134 9.75 3.87 -14.26
C LEU A 134 8.37 4.50 -14.11
N VAL A 135 8.24 5.81 -14.18
CA VAL A 135 6.97 6.53 -14.12
C VAL A 135 5.97 6.03 -15.18
N ILE A 136 6.43 5.80 -16.41
CA ILE A 136 5.59 5.20 -17.46
C ILE A 136 5.06 3.84 -17.01
N ARG A 137 5.91 2.99 -16.43
CA ARG A 137 5.52 1.66 -15.94
C ARG A 137 4.56 1.72 -14.75
N LEU A 138 4.78 2.63 -13.80
CA LEU A 138 3.88 2.84 -12.65
C LEU A 138 2.46 3.20 -13.14
N ARG A 139 2.37 4.11 -14.10
CA ARG A 139 1.08 4.54 -14.67
C ARG A 139 0.39 3.44 -15.47
N ALA A 140 1.17 2.60 -16.16
CA ALA A 140 0.67 1.50 -16.97
C ALA A 140 0.35 0.23 -16.15
N ALA A 141 0.52 0.25 -14.81
CA ALA A 141 0.22 -0.90 -13.97
C ALA A 141 -1.26 -1.31 -14.13
N PRO A 142 -1.54 -2.61 -14.30
CA PRO A 142 -2.89 -3.09 -14.59
C PRO A 142 -3.86 -2.86 -13.42
N GLU A 143 -5.12 -2.72 -13.76
CA GLU A 143 -6.21 -2.72 -12.77
C GLU A 143 -6.31 -4.08 -12.08
N VAL A 144 -6.76 -4.06 -10.82
CA VAL A 144 -6.95 -5.26 -10.01
C VAL A 144 -8.43 -5.52 -9.81
N THR A 145 -8.84 -6.76 -10.01
CA THR A 145 -10.19 -7.23 -9.68
C THR A 145 -10.16 -7.90 -8.31
N VAL A 146 -11.07 -7.48 -7.42
CA VAL A 146 -11.18 -8.07 -6.08
C VAL A 146 -12.23 -9.17 -6.04
N LEU A 147 -11.94 -10.20 -5.26
CA LEU A 147 -12.90 -11.25 -4.93
C LEU A 147 -13.89 -10.76 -3.86
N PRO A 148 -15.07 -11.40 -3.76
CA PRO A 148 -16.00 -11.14 -2.66
C PRO A 148 -15.32 -11.30 -1.29
N CYS A 149 -15.74 -10.52 -0.30
CA CYS A 149 -15.25 -10.70 1.07
C CYS A 149 -15.63 -12.07 1.63
N SER A 150 -14.82 -12.57 2.54
CA SER A 150 -15.01 -13.88 3.15
C SER A 150 -14.63 -13.85 4.63
N ASP A 151 -15.55 -14.33 5.47
CA ASP A 151 -15.39 -14.37 6.93
C ASP A 151 -15.23 -15.81 7.43
N THR A 152 -14.73 -16.72 6.58
CA THR A 152 -14.45 -18.09 7.02
C THR A 152 -13.38 -18.11 8.12
N PRO A 153 -13.41 -19.08 9.04
CA PRO A 153 -12.37 -19.21 10.08
C PRO A 153 -10.96 -19.29 9.50
N ALA A 154 -10.80 -19.88 8.32
CA ALA A 154 -9.51 -19.96 7.64
C ALA A 154 -9.01 -18.56 7.21
N VAL A 155 -9.89 -17.72 6.67
CA VAL A 155 -9.57 -16.35 6.28
C VAL A 155 -9.24 -15.51 7.52
N LEU A 156 -10.10 -15.51 8.53
CA LEU A 156 -9.87 -14.75 9.77
C LEU A 156 -8.58 -15.18 10.49
N GLY A 157 -8.30 -16.49 10.52
CA GLY A 157 -7.02 -16.99 11.03
C GLY A 157 -5.82 -16.55 10.19
N ALA A 158 -5.96 -16.44 8.87
CA ALA A 158 -4.90 -15.92 8.01
C ALA A 158 -4.64 -14.43 8.26
N VAL A 159 -5.70 -13.63 8.45
CA VAL A 159 -5.59 -12.21 8.83
C VAL A 159 -4.81 -12.05 10.12
N ARG A 160 -5.20 -12.80 11.15
CA ARG A 160 -4.52 -12.76 12.46
C ARG A 160 -3.02 -13.02 12.33
N ARG A 161 -2.66 -14.12 11.68
CA ARG A 161 -1.24 -14.48 11.46
C ARG A 161 -0.46 -13.44 10.65
N ALA A 162 -1.09 -12.82 9.63
CA ALA A 162 -0.43 -11.83 8.80
C ALA A 162 -0.17 -10.53 9.58
N VAL A 163 -1.15 -10.05 10.33
CA VAL A 163 -1.06 -8.85 11.15
C VAL A 163 -0.01 -9.01 12.28
N GLU A 164 -0.05 -10.14 13.00
CA GLU A 164 0.93 -10.46 14.05
C GLU A 164 2.34 -10.59 13.47
N ARG A 165 2.51 -11.24 12.33
CA ARG A 165 3.82 -11.38 11.66
C ARG A 165 4.39 -10.02 11.23
N ALA A 166 3.56 -9.09 10.86
CA ALA A 166 3.96 -7.72 10.54
C ALA A 166 4.27 -6.88 11.80
N GLY A 167 4.04 -7.42 13.00
CA GLY A 167 4.30 -6.75 14.27
C GLY A 167 3.20 -5.80 14.72
N PHE A 168 1.99 -5.97 14.19
CA PHE A 168 0.82 -5.21 14.64
C PHE A 168 -0.01 -6.03 15.63
N GLU A 169 -0.70 -5.33 16.52
CA GLU A 169 -1.63 -5.94 17.46
C GLU A 169 -3.06 -5.88 16.92
N LEU A 170 -3.78 -6.98 17.07
CA LEU A 170 -5.20 -7.03 16.81
C LEU A 170 -5.99 -6.69 18.06
N PRO A 171 -7.08 -5.93 17.95
CA PRO A 171 -8.01 -5.76 19.06
C PRO A 171 -8.51 -7.11 19.58
N SER A 172 -8.72 -7.22 20.91
CA SER A 172 -9.19 -8.46 21.54
C SER A 172 -10.54 -8.96 21.01
N ASP A 173 -11.34 -8.05 20.47
CA ASP A 173 -12.65 -8.27 19.87
C ASP A 173 -12.61 -8.28 18.33
N PHE A 174 -11.44 -8.50 17.72
CA PHE A 174 -11.34 -8.72 16.28
C PHE A 174 -12.04 -10.03 15.91
N PRO A 175 -12.84 -10.06 14.81
CA PRO A 175 -13.58 -11.27 14.40
C PRO A 175 -12.66 -12.49 14.24
N GLY A 176 -13.12 -13.67 14.66
CA GLY A 176 -12.43 -14.95 14.46
C GLY A 176 -12.21 -15.77 15.69
#